data_425ea30bc72d436b0df8f764908d3541
#
_entry.id   425ea30bc72d436b0df8f764908d3541
#
_cell.length_a   1.000
_cell.length_b   1.000
_cell.length_c   1.000
_cell.angle_alpha   90.00
_cell.angle_beta   90.00
_cell.angle_gamma   90.00
#
_symmetry.space_group_name_H-M   'P 1'
#
loop_
_entity.id
_entity.type
_entity.pdbx_description
1 polymer ?
#
loop_
_entity_poly.entity_id
_entity_poly.type
_entity_poly.pdbx_seq_one_letter_code
_entity_poly.pdbx_strand_id
1 'polypeptide(L)'
;MLASAGVGSRREIEQWIRAGRISVNGTVATLGQKVSGREKILIDGRAVPALRKSRQGPRVLLYHKPSGEVCSRRDPEGRPTVFDRLPPLHSGRWINVGRLDLATSGLLLLTNDGALANALMHPSTEIEREYAVRVQGTVTPDTLARIRTGIELEDGKAVFDSVEPAGGDGSNQWFRVVVSEGRNRLVRRVWEAVECRVSRLIRVRYGPITLPREVRPGHYELLTAAALEGLYAAAGLAPEDPE
;
A
#
# COMPACT_ATOMS: atom_id res chain seq x y z
N MET A 1 -19.45 -3.14 -1.45
CA MET A 1 -19.93 -4.05 -2.50
C MET A 1 -19.55 -3.58 -3.91
N LEU A 2 -20.10 -2.50 -4.51
CA LEU A 2 -19.75 -2.03 -5.87
C LEU A 2 -18.25 -1.78 -6.09
N ALA A 3 -17.57 -1.18 -5.09
CA ALA A 3 -16.12 -0.95 -5.15
C ALA A 3 -15.32 -2.25 -5.11
N SER A 4 -15.74 -3.21 -4.29
CA SER A 4 -15.10 -4.54 -4.21
C SER A 4 -15.28 -5.34 -5.51
N ALA A 5 -16.42 -5.15 -6.20
CA ALA A 5 -16.68 -5.75 -7.50
C ALA A 5 -15.92 -5.07 -8.67
N GLY A 6 -15.14 -4.04 -8.40
CA GLY A 6 -14.33 -3.36 -9.41
C GLY A 6 -15.07 -2.36 -10.29
N VAL A 7 -16.34 -2.05 -9.97
CA VAL A 7 -17.19 -1.14 -10.76
C VAL A 7 -16.65 0.30 -10.76
N GLY A 8 -16.07 0.73 -9.64
CA GLY A 8 -15.47 2.05 -9.49
C GLY A 8 -14.76 2.19 -8.13
N SER A 9 -14.08 3.30 -7.88
CA SER A 9 -13.56 3.60 -6.55
C SER A 9 -14.71 3.95 -5.60
N ARG A 10 -14.49 3.81 -4.27
CA ARG A 10 -15.49 4.21 -3.26
C ARG A 10 -15.94 5.66 -3.48
N ARG A 11 -14.99 6.58 -3.69
CA ARG A 11 -15.27 7.99 -3.93
C ARG A 11 -16.09 8.23 -5.21
N GLU A 12 -15.75 7.55 -6.29
CA GLU A 12 -16.54 7.63 -7.56
C GLU A 12 -17.96 7.12 -7.36
N ILE A 13 -18.12 5.98 -6.68
CA ILE A 13 -19.43 5.40 -6.39
C ILE A 13 -20.25 6.35 -5.49
N GLU A 14 -19.65 6.94 -4.48
CA GLU A 14 -20.30 7.95 -3.63
C GLU A 14 -20.73 9.18 -4.44
N GLN A 15 -19.90 9.63 -5.39
CA GLN A 15 -20.27 10.71 -6.31
C GLN A 15 -21.46 10.32 -7.20
N TRP A 16 -21.46 9.09 -7.74
CA TRP A 16 -22.58 8.59 -8.56
C TRP A 16 -23.87 8.46 -7.74
N ILE A 17 -23.79 8.05 -6.48
CA ILE A 17 -24.95 8.02 -5.57
C ILE A 17 -25.48 9.44 -5.35
N ARG A 18 -24.60 10.40 -5.01
CA ARG A 18 -25.01 11.80 -4.82
C ARG A 18 -25.61 12.42 -6.07
N ALA A 19 -25.16 12.01 -7.24
CA ALA A 19 -25.68 12.45 -8.53
C ALA A 19 -26.95 11.69 -8.97
N GLY A 20 -27.51 10.78 -8.13
CA GLY A 20 -28.73 10.02 -8.45
C GLY A 20 -28.54 8.99 -9.57
N ARG A 21 -27.29 8.66 -9.95
CA ARG A 21 -26.98 7.77 -11.08
C ARG A 21 -27.11 6.29 -10.73
N ILE A 22 -27.18 5.95 -9.42
CA ILE A 22 -27.31 4.56 -8.97
C ILE A 22 -28.72 4.35 -8.44
N SER A 23 -29.36 3.26 -8.89
CA SER A 23 -30.62 2.80 -8.32
C SER A 23 -30.52 1.35 -7.83
N VAL A 24 -31.27 1.04 -6.77
CA VAL A 24 -31.38 -0.27 -6.13
C VAL A 24 -32.85 -0.67 -6.15
N ASN A 25 -33.19 -1.76 -6.84
CA ASN A 25 -34.55 -2.25 -7.01
C ASN A 25 -35.52 -1.16 -7.55
N GLY A 26 -35.03 -0.29 -8.44
CA GLY A 26 -35.82 0.79 -9.05
C GLY A 26 -35.86 2.10 -8.26
N THR A 27 -35.34 2.16 -7.05
CA THR A 27 -35.29 3.38 -6.22
C THR A 27 -33.87 3.95 -6.24
N VAL A 28 -33.74 5.29 -6.32
CA VAL A 28 -32.42 5.96 -6.26
C VAL A 28 -31.73 5.63 -4.95
N ALA A 29 -30.48 5.20 -5.05
CA ALA A 29 -29.68 4.79 -3.89
C ALA A 29 -29.28 6.00 -3.02
N THR A 30 -29.14 5.76 -1.71
CA THR A 30 -28.64 6.74 -0.75
C THR A 30 -27.28 6.33 -0.20
N LEU A 31 -26.48 7.32 0.26
CA LEU A 31 -25.19 7.03 0.91
C LEU A 31 -25.40 6.19 2.17
N GLY A 32 -24.58 5.17 2.33
CA GLY A 32 -24.68 4.26 3.49
C GLY A 32 -25.76 3.18 3.36
N GLN A 33 -26.54 3.16 2.28
CA GLN A 33 -27.55 2.12 2.04
C GLN A 33 -26.91 0.73 2.09
N LYS A 34 -27.42 -0.14 2.95
CA LYS A 34 -27.00 -1.54 3.04
C LYS A 34 -27.66 -2.34 1.92
N VAL A 35 -26.89 -3.18 1.26
CA VAL A 35 -27.34 -4.09 0.20
C VAL A 35 -26.72 -5.46 0.43
N SER A 36 -27.48 -6.52 0.20
CA SER A 36 -27.09 -7.92 0.41
C SER A 36 -26.39 -8.55 -0.80
N GLY A 37 -26.48 -7.91 -1.97
CA GLY A 37 -25.96 -8.43 -3.24
C GLY A 37 -27.00 -9.17 -4.09
N ARG A 38 -28.22 -9.29 -3.60
CA ARG A 38 -29.34 -9.89 -4.34
C ARG A 38 -30.18 -8.84 -5.08
N GLU A 39 -29.99 -7.58 -4.74
CA GLU A 39 -30.73 -6.45 -5.30
C GLU A 39 -30.31 -6.20 -6.76
N LYS A 40 -31.29 -5.78 -7.56
CA LYS A 40 -31.03 -5.28 -8.91
C LYS A 40 -30.44 -3.87 -8.81
N ILE A 41 -29.14 -3.74 -9.10
CA ILE A 41 -28.45 -2.44 -9.08
C ILE A 41 -28.27 -1.96 -10.53
N LEU A 42 -28.67 -0.73 -10.80
CA LEU A 42 -28.46 -0.06 -12.08
C LEU A 42 -27.54 1.14 -11.88
N ILE A 43 -26.68 1.39 -12.85
CA ILE A 43 -25.88 2.62 -12.97
C ILE A 43 -26.22 3.24 -14.30
N ASP A 44 -26.71 4.48 -14.30
CA ASP A 44 -27.22 5.16 -15.50
C ASP A 44 -28.24 4.31 -16.29
N GLY A 45 -29.14 3.62 -15.57
CA GLY A 45 -30.14 2.74 -16.13
C GLY A 45 -29.64 1.39 -16.65
N ARG A 46 -28.33 1.13 -16.63
CA ARG A 46 -27.72 -0.13 -17.06
C ARG A 46 -27.50 -1.05 -15.88
N ALA A 47 -27.89 -2.32 -16.02
CA ALA A 47 -27.70 -3.31 -14.97
C ALA A 47 -26.20 -3.54 -14.73
N VAL A 48 -25.79 -3.44 -13.46
CA VAL A 48 -24.49 -3.95 -13.04
C VAL A 48 -24.60 -5.47 -13.06
N PRO A 49 -23.69 -6.19 -13.75
CA PRO A 49 -23.66 -7.65 -13.70
C PRO A 49 -23.71 -8.11 -12.24
N ALA A 50 -24.43 -9.22 -11.99
CA ALA A 50 -24.63 -9.71 -10.63
C ALA A 50 -23.32 -9.64 -9.84
N LEU A 51 -23.34 -8.90 -8.73
CA LEU A 51 -22.18 -8.72 -7.84
C LEU A 51 -21.93 -10.02 -7.08
N ARG A 52 -21.64 -11.08 -7.82
CA ARG A 52 -21.22 -12.34 -7.19
C ARG A 52 -19.94 -12.05 -6.43
N LYS A 53 -19.91 -12.42 -5.16
CA LYS A 53 -18.62 -12.54 -4.43
C LYS A 53 -17.66 -13.28 -5.37
N SER A 54 -16.46 -12.73 -5.53
CA SER A 54 -15.46 -13.40 -6.35
C SER A 54 -15.33 -14.85 -5.87
N ARG A 55 -15.57 -15.83 -6.76
CA ARG A 55 -15.23 -17.22 -6.47
C ARG A 55 -13.72 -17.43 -6.27
N GLN A 56 -12.92 -16.43 -6.60
CA GLN A 56 -11.49 -16.40 -6.29
C GLN A 56 -11.33 -15.82 -4.88
N GLY A 57 -10.80 -16.61 -3.98
CA GLY A 57 -10.41 -16.19 -2.65
C GLY A 57 -9.50 -14.94 -2.67
N PRO A 58 -9.15 -14.43 -1.49
CA PRO A 58 -8.26 -13.29 -1.37
C PRO A 58 -6.90 -13.59 -2.03
N ARG A 59 -6.39 -12.63 -2.79
CA ARG A 59 -5.10 -12.71 -3.46
C ARG A 59 -4.26 -11.50 -3.10
N VAL A 60 -2.98 -11.73 -2.88
CA VAL A 60 -2.00 -10.68 -2.64
C VAL A 60 -0.83 -10.85 -3.58
N LEU A 61 -0.47 -9.78 -4.28
CA LEU A 61 0.76 -9.66 -5.04
C LEU A 61 1.83 -8.96 -4.21
N LEU A 62 3.01 -9.54 -4.19
CA LEU A 62 4.24 -8.86 -3.88
C LEU A 62 4.76 -8.24 -5.18
N TYR A 63 4.86 -6.94 -5.26
CA TYR A 63 5.38 -6.22 -6.41
C TYR A 63 6.67 -5.48 -6.04
N HIS A 64 7.73 -5.69 -6.79
CA HIS A 64 8.95 -4.89 -6.66
C HIS A 64 8.80 -3.62 -7.49
N LYS A 65 8.24 -2.59 -6.88
CA LYS A 65 8.06 -1.29 -7.53
C LYS A 65 9.42 -0.69 -7.91
N PRO A 66 9.69 -0.39 -9.19
CA PRO A 66 10.86 0.40 -9.56
C PRO A 66 10.70 1.86 -9.15
N SER A 67 11.79 2.60 -9.12
CA SER A 67 11.76 4.06 -9.10
C SER A 67 11.17 4.57 -10.42
N GLY A 68 10.41 5.66 -10.38
CA GLY A 68 9.79 6.29 -11.56
C GLY A 68 8.34 5.87 -11.83
N GLU A 69 7.77 4.91 -11.11
CA GLU A 69 6.35 4.58 -11.17
C GLU A 69 5.56 5.27 -10.05
N VAL A 70 4.30 5.62 -10.33
CA VAL A 70 3.39 6.21 -9.33
C VAL A 70 2.40 5.17 -8.81
N CYS A 71 2.09 5.23 -7.50
CA CYS A 71 1.07 4.40 -6.84
C CYS A 71 -0.33 5.00 -7.03
N SER A 72 -0.72 5.26 -8.28
CA SER A 72 -2.03 5.80 -8.67
C SER A 72 -2.54 5.05 -9.89
N ARG A 73 -3.87 4.96 -10.03
CA ARG A 73 -4.52 4.41 -11.25
C ARG A 73 -4.54 5.37 -12.42
N ARG A 74 -4.44 6.65 -12.16
CA ARG A 74 -4.37 7.72 -13.15
C ARG A 74 -3.31 8.71 -12.71
N ASP A 75 -2.46 9.05 -13.62
CA ASP A 75 -1.46 10.09 -13.41
C ASP A 75 -1.71 11.22 -14.41
N PRO A 76 -1.94 12.46 -13.95
CA PRO A 76 -2.15 13.60 -14.85
C PRO A 76 -0.96 13.93 -15.74
N GLU A 77 0.25 13.54 -15.32
CA GLU A 77 1.51 13.76 -16.03
C GLU A 77 1.88 12.62 -16.98
N GLY A 78 1.03 11.57 -17.06
CA GLY A 78 1.26 10.42 -17.96
C GLY A 78 2.44 9.51 -17.56
N ARG A 79 2.89 9.58 -16.29
CA ARG A 79 3.95 8.68 -15.80
C ARG A 79 3.44 7.26 -15.66
N PRO A 80 4.32 6.25 -15.81
CA PRO A 80 3.95 4.86 -15.58
C PRO A 80 3.37 4.65 -14.18
N THR A 81 2.36 3.79 -14.09
CA THR A 81 1.71 3.45 -12.82
C THR A 81 2.03 2.03 -12.41
N VAL A 82 1.97 1.75 -11.10
CA VAL A 82 2.14 0.39 -10.57
C VAL A 82 1.09 -0.60 -11.07
N PHE A 83 -0.01 -0.12 -11.67
CA PHE A 83 -1.11 -0.94 -12.17
C PHE A 83 -0.94 -1.39 -13.62
N ASP A 84 -0.04 -0.75 -14.40
CA ASP A 84 0.09 -0.96 -15.84
C ASP A 84 0.59 -2.37 -16.19
N ARG A 85 1.34 -3.00 -15.26
CA ARG A 85 1.96 -4.31 -15.48
C ARG A 85 1.34 -5.45 -14.67
N LEU A 86 0.26 -5.17 -13.92
CA LEU A 86 -0.37 -6.18 -13.08
C LEU A 86 -1.22 -7.16 -13.90
N PRO A 87 -1.30 -8.43 -13.50
CA PRO A 87 -2.17 -9.39 -14.15
C PRO A 87 -3.64 -8.99 -13.96
N PRO A 88 -4.51 -9.24 -14.94
CA PRO A 88 -5.94 -9.00 -14.79
C PRO A 88 -6.52 -9.88 -13.69
N LEU A 89 -7.55 -9.37 -13.00
CA LEU A 89 -8.40 -10.15 -12.11
C LEU A 89 -9.68 -10.52 -12.86
N HIS A 90 -10.18 -11.74 -12.63
CA HIS A 90 -11.48 -12.13 -13.19
C HIS A 90 -12.64 -11.35 -12.59
N SER A 91 -12.49 -10.89 -11.36
CA SER A 91 -13.43 -9.99 -10.70
C SER A 91 -12.71 -9.11 -9.69
N GLY A 92 -13.27 -7.91 -9.43
CA GLY A 92 -12.67 -6.95 -8.53
C GLY A 92 -11.53 -6.14 -9.18
N ARG A 93 -10.66 -5.64 -8.35
CA ARG A 93 -9.51 -4.82 -8.78
C ARG A 93 -8.37 -4.93 -7.79
N TRP A 94 -7.14 -4.76 -8.24
CA TRP A 94 -6.00 -4.62 -7.36
C TRP A 94 -6.10 -3.31 -6.54
N ILE A 95 -5.77 -3.39 -5.28
CA ILE A 95 -5.71 -2.29 -4.31
C ILE A 95 -4.30 -2.30 -3.75
N ASN A 96 -3.58 -1.21 -3.85
CA ASN A 96 -2.26 -1.09 -3.24
C ASN A 96 -2.37 -0.93 -1.72
N VAL A 97 -1.56 -1.67 -0.99
CA VAL A 97 -1.41 -1.56 0.47
C VAL A 97 -0.38 -0.47 0.76
N GLY A 98 -0.86 0.71 1.04
CA GLY A 98 -0.04 1.90 1.18
C GLY A 98 0.52 2.41 -0.16
N ARG A 99 1.50 3.27 -0.06
CA ARG A 99 2.17 3.88 -1.22
C ARG A 99 3.68 3.91 -1.01
N LEU A 100 4.38 3.99 -2.12
CA LEU A 100 5.78 4.39 -2.18
C LEU A 100 5.87 5.63 -3.07
N ASP A 101 6.72 6.56 -2.71
CA ASP A 101 6.98 7.76 -3.51
C ASP A 101 7.56 7.40 -4.88
N LEU A 102 7.50 8.34 -5.82
CA LEU A 102 8.05 8.18 -7.16
C LEU A 102 9.52 7.70 -7.15
N ALA A 103 10.35 8.32 -6.31
CA ALA A 103 11.78 8.02 -6.17
C ALA A 103 12.09 6.88 -5.18
N THR A 104 11.07 6.20 -4.65
CA THR A 104 11.23 5.07 -3.73
C THR A 104 10.92 3.76 -4.47
N SER A 105 11.77 2.78 -4.31
CA SER A 105 11.59 1.44 -4.89
C SER A 105 11.34 0.38 -3.82
N GLY A 106 11.15 -0.86 -4.24
CA GLY A 106 11.05 -2.01 -3.35
C GLY A 106 9.64 -2.56 -3.20
N LEU A 107 9.41 -3.26 -2.11
CA LEU A 107 8.20 -4.02 -1.85
C LEU A 107 6.95 -3.16 -1.79
N LEU A 108 6.01 -3.41 -2.67
CA LEU A 108 4.65 -2.93 -2.62
C LEU A 108 3.69 -4.12 -2.64
N LEU A 109 2.80 -4.21 -1.67
CA LEU A 109 1.75 -5.23 -1.66
C LEU A 109 0.52 -4.68 -2.38
N LEU A 110 -0.12 -5.55 -3.19
CA LEU A 110 -1.40 -5.26 -3.83
C LEU A 110 -2.35 -6.42 -3.57
N THR A 111 -3.58 -6.13 -3.21
CA THR A 111 -4.59 -7.16 -2.92
C THR A 111 -5.91 -6.88 -3.62
N ASN A 112 -6.74 -7.90 -3.81
CA ASN A 112 -8.14 -7.76 -4.21
C ASN A 112 -9.09 -7.65 -3.00
N ASP A 113 -8.56 -7.81 -1.78
CA ASP A 113 -9.33 -7.68 -0.54
C ASP A 113 -9.17 -6.27 0.07
N GLY A 114 -10.27 -5.52 0.06
CA GLY A 114 -10.30 -4.17 0.61
C GLY A 114 -10.27 -4.11 2.14
N ALA A 115 -10.71 -5.15 2.84
CA ALA A 115 -10.66 -5.22 4.30
C ALA A 115 -9.22 -5.43 4.75
N LEU A 116 -8.52 -6.39 4.13
CA LEU A 116 -7.09 -6.61 4.37
C LEU A 116 -6.26 -5.36 4.06
N ALA A 117 -6.49 -4.72 2.89
CA ALA A 117 -5.77 -3.50 2.54
C ALA A 117 -5.98 -2.39 3.58
N ASN A 118 -7.22 -2.21 4.05
CA ASN A 118 -7.55 -1.20 5.05
C ASN A 118 -6.87 -1.49 6.39
N ALA A 119 -6.95 -2.73 6.89
CA ALA A 119 -6.34 -3.14 8.15
C ALA A 119 -4.82 -2.95 8.13
N LEU A 120 -4.13 -3.41 7.07
CA LEU A 120 -2.69 -3.27 6.92
C LEU A 120 -2.21 -1.81 6.85
N MET A 121 -3.06 -0.89 6.37
CA MET A 121 -2.72 0.54 6.27
C MET A 121 -3.13 1.35 7.49
N HIS A 122 -3.99 0.82 8.35
CA HIS A 122 -4.51 1.57 9.48
C HIS A 122 -3.41 1.86 10.50
N PRO A 123 -3.29 3.09 11.02
CA PRO A 123 -2.22 3.43 11.97
C PRO A 123 -2.20 2.57 13.23
N SER A 124 -3.38 2.14 13.71
CA SER A 124 -3.48 1.34 14.94
C SER A 124 -2.95 -0.10 14.82
N THR A 125 -2.65 -0.58 13.63
CA THR A 125 -2.07 -1.91 13.44
C THR A 125 -0.54 -1.90 13.54
N GLU A 126 0.06 -0.71 13.54
CA GLU A 126 1.51 -0.49 13.74
C GLU A 126 2.39 -1.47 12.94
N ILE A 127 1.94 -1.83 11.72
CA ILE A 127 2.69 -2.76 10.88
C ILE A 127 4.07 -2.19 10.57
N GLU A 128 5.09 -2.92 10.92
CA GLU A 128 6.48 -2.55 10.65
C GLU A 128 6.80 -2.52 9.15
N ARG A 129 7.56 -1.53 8.74
CA ARG A 129 8.14 -1.42 7.39
C ARG A 129 9.64 -1.25 7.53
N GLU A 130 10.38 -2.08 6.81
CA GLU A 130 11.82 -2.01 6.82
C GLU A 130 12.35 -1.49 5.48
N TYR A 131 13.31 -0.59 5.58
CA TYR A 131 13.92 0.07 4.42
C TYR A 131 15.43 -0.10 4.42
N ALA A 132 15.99 -0.37 3.24
CA ALA A 132 17.38 -0.13 2.95
C ALA A 132 17.53 1.30 2.46
N VAL A 133 18.33 2.09 3.17
CA VAL A 133 18.46 3.54 2.97
C VAL A 133 19.91 3.86 2.66
N ARG A 134 20.18 4.43 1.47
CA ARG A 134 21.52 4.97 1.16
C ARG A 134 21.52 6.46 1.45
N VAL A 135 22.37 6.84 2.38
CA VAL A 135 22.49 8.18 2.91
C VAL A 135 23.77 8.83 2.40
N GLN A 136 23.67 10.05 1.94
CA GLN A 136 24.78 10.96 1.65
C GLN A 136 24.93 11.95 2.79
N GLY A 137 26.14 12.18 3.25
CA GLY A 137 26.48 13.07 4.34
C GLY A 137 27.34 12.38 5.39
N THR A 138 27.70 13.11 6.42
CA THR A 138 28.49 12.59 7.55
C THR A 138 27.54 12.07 8.63
N VAL A 139 27.48 10.75 8.79
CA VAL A 139 26.66 10.12 9.83
C VAL A 139 27.58 9.75 10.97
N THR A 140 27.47 10.47 12.08
CA THR A 140 28.23 10.24 13.31
C THR A 140 27.44 9.37 14.28
N PRO A 141 28.08 8.81 15.32
CA PRO A 141 27.35 8.15 16.42
C PRO A 141 26.32 9.06 17.08
N ASP A 142 26.59 10.37 17.20
CA ASP A 142 25.65 11.36 17.73
C ASP A 142 24.42 11.53 16.79
N THR A 143 24.64 11.58 15.49
CA THR A 143 23.53 11.60 14.49
C THR A 143 22.60 10.39 14.70
N LEU A 144 23.16 9.19 14.85
CA LEU A 144 22.37 7.98 15.07
C LEU A 144 21.66 7.99 16.43
N ALA A 145 22.31 8.51 17.48
CA ALA A 145 21.68 8.66 18.79
C ALA A 145 20.49 9.61 18.76
N ARG A 146 20.63 10.74 18.07
CA ARG A 146 19.51 11.70 17.84
C ARG A 146 18.35 11.05 17.10
N ILE A 147 18.59 10.31 16.02
CA ILE A 147 17.56 9.61 15.25
C ILE A 147 16.84 8.57 16.12
N ARG A 148 17.57 7.79 16.95
CA ARG A 148 16.99 6.81 17.87
C ARG A 148 16.15 7.43 18.98
N THR A 149 16.57 8.61 19.48
CA THR A 149 15.81 9.36 20.49
C THR A 149 14.54 10.00 19.89
N GLY A 150 14.55 10.24 18.60
CA GLY A 150 13.49 10.86 17.81
C GLY A 150 13.80 12.29 17.40
N ILE A 151 13.28 12.65 16.25
CA ILE A 151 13.47 13.95 15.58
C ILE A 151 12.15 14.69 15.57
N GLU A 152 12.14 15.96 16.00
CA GLU A 152 10.98 16.83 15.85
C GLU A 152 10.84 17.23 14.37
N LEU A 153 9.68 16.91 13.79
CA LEU A 153 9.26 17.32 12.45
C LEU A 153 8.06 18.26 12.57
N GLU A 154 7.68 18.93 11.48
CA GLU A 154 6.53 19.85 11.46
C GLU A 154 5.20 19.22 11.91
N ASP A 155 5.05 17.92 11.68
CA ASP A 155 3.85 17.12 12.03
C ASP A 155 4.05 16.25 13.28
N GLY A 156 4.99 16.60 14.14
CA GLY A 156 5.29 15.98 15.42
C GLY A 156 6.52 15.08 15.40
N LYS A 157 6.88 14.60 16.59
CA LYS A 157 8.07 13.78 16.80
C LYS A 157 8.04 12.50 15.97
N ALA A 158 9.14 12.23 15.29
CA ALA A 158 9.38 11.03 14.49
C ALA A 158 10.42 10.15 15.16
N VAL A 159 10.12 8.87 15.31
CA VAL A 159 11.04 7.88 15.89
C VAL A 159 11.17 6.71 14.93
N PHE A 160 12.41 6.22 14.74
CA PHE A 160 12.61 4.93 14.08
C PHE A 160 12.62 3.83 15.13
N ASP A 161 11.90 2.75 14.87
CA ASP A 161 11.92 1.56 15.74
C ASP A 161 13.32 0.95 15.79
N SER A 162 14.04 0.99 14.66
CA SER A 162 15.48 0.72 14.62
C SER A 162 16.18 1.47 13.50
N VAL A 163 17.48 1.74 13.69
CA VAL A 163 18.39 2.24 12.65
C VAL A 163 19.77 1.61 12.86
N GLU A 164 20.19 0.79 11.87
CA GLU A 164 21.42 0.03 11.95
C GLU A 164 22.27 0.24 10.70
N PRO A 165 23.60 0.42 10.84
CA PRO A 165 24.51 0.44 9.71
C PRO A 165 24.42 -0.87 8.91
N ALA A 166 24.42 -0.75 7.57
CA ALA A 166 24.31 -1.90 6.64
C ALA A 166 25.41 -1.91 5.57
N GLY A 167 26.54 -1.26 5.86
CA GLY A 167 27.70 -1.20 4.98
C GLY A 167 27.82 0.11 4.19
N GLY A 168 28.75 0.15 3.23
CA GLY A 168 29.16 1.35 2.53
C GLY A 168 30.26 2.09 3.28
N ASP A 169 30.93 3.01 2.59
CA ASP A 169 32.06 3.78 3.08
C ASP A 169 31.96 5.24 2.62
N GLY A 170 32.75 6.08 3.27
CA GLY A 170 32.82 7.51 2.96
C GLY A 170 31.48 8.21 3.10
N SER A 171 31.13 9.03 2.10
CA SER A 171 29.92 9.84 2.08
C SER A 171 28.65 9.10 1.63
N ASN A 172 28.72 7.79 1.32
CA ASN A 172 27.60 6.98 0.84
C ASN A 172 27.47 5.72 1.71
N GLN A 173 26.76 5.84 2.82
CA GLN A 173 26.55 4.75 3.76
C GLN A 173 25.15 4.16 3.62
N TRP A 174 25.04 2.84 3.82
CA TRP A 174 23.77 2.16 3.88
C TRP A 174 23.33 1.93 5.31
N PHE A 175 22.04 2.10 5.52
CA PHE A 175 21.37 1.83 6.79
C PHE A 175 20.15 0.96 6.56
N ARG A 176 19.87 0.11 7.55
CA ARG A 176 18.61 -0.60 7.69
C ARG A 176 17.76 0.17 8.69
N VAL A 177 16.57 0.56 8.28
CA VAL A 177 15.65 1.38 9.07
C VAL A 177 14.32 0.67 9.19
N VAL A 178 13.78 0.53 10.41
CA VAL A 178 12.43 0.01 10.67
C VAL A 178 11.57 1.14 11.22
N VAL A 179 10.33 1.22 10.71
CA VAL A 179 9.31 2.18 11.16
C VAL A 179 7.94 1.51 11.17
N SER A 180 7.14 1.78 12.22
CA SER A 180 5.76 1.32 12.36
C SER A 180 4.74 2.34 11.86
N GLU A 181 5.15 3.60 11.70
CA GLU A 181 4.30 4.67 11.21
C GLU A 181 4.45 4.92 9.70
N GLY A 182 3.39 5.49 9.07
CA GLY A 182 3.31 5.69 7.62
C GLY A 182 3.17 7.14 7.18
N ARG A 183 3.70 8.12 7.95
CA ARG A 183 3.67 9.54 7.58
C ARG A 183 4.38 9.78 6.24
N ASN A 184 3.92 10.80 5.52
CA ASN A 184 4.48 11.13 4.21
C ASN A 184 5.98 11.39 4.29
N ARG A 185 6.76 10.68 3.44
CA ARG A 185 8.21 10.81 3.30
C ARG A 185 9.00 10.74 4.62
N LEU A 186 8.46 10.05 5.65
CA LEU A 186 9.01 10.04 7.00
C LEU A 186 10.52 9.78 7.02
N VAL A 187 10.96 8.66 6.45
CA VAL A 187 12.37 8.26 6.43
C VAL A 187 13.26 9.36 5.82
N ARG A 188 12.83 9.97 4.71
CA ARG A 188 13.58 11.05 4.06
C ARG A 188 13.66 12.30 4.94
N ARG A 189 12.53 12.70 5.52
CA ARG A 189 12.46 13.91 6.39
C ARG A 189 13.31 13.77 7.66
N VAL A 190 13.34 12.59 8.27
CA VAL A 190 14.19 12.34 9.45
C VAL A 190 15.66 12.49 9.10
N TRP A 191 16.10 11.91 7.97
CA TRP A 191 17.50 12.09 7.54
C TRP A 191 17.81 13.54 7.11
N GLU A 192 16.88 14.21 6.47
CA GLU A 192 17.02 15.63 6.08
C GLU A 192 17.15 16.54 7.32
N ALA A 193 16.42 16.24 8.41
CA ALA A 193 16.49 17.01 9.66
C ALA A 193 17.82 16.85 10.44
N VAL A 194 18.63 15.88 10.07
CA VAL A 194 20.01 15.71 10.58
C VAL A 194 21.06 16.04 9.50
N GLU A 195 20.70 16.88 8.54
CA GLU A 195 21.57 17.37 7.46
C GLU A 195 22.13 16.27 6.55
N CYS A 196 21.43 15.14 6.47
CA CYS A 196 21.79 14.02 5.61
C CYS A 196 20.76 13.86 4.49
N ARG A 197 21.21 13.46 3.30
CA ARG A 197 20.34 13.25 2.14
C ARG A 197 20.17 11.78 1.83
N VAL A 198 18.91 11.33 1.70
CA VAL A 198 18.61 9.98 1.22
C VAL A 198 18.71 9.93 -0.30
N SER A 199 19.80 9.30 -0.79
CA SER A 199 20.05 9.14 -2.24
C SER A 199 19.35 7.93 -2.84
N ARG A 200 19.10 6.85 -2.03
CA ARG A 200 18.33 5.68 -2.44
C ARG A 200 17.50 5.17 -1.27
N LEU A 201 16.24 4.81 -1.54
CA LEU A 201 15.32 4.28 -0.55
C LEU A 201 14.61 3.07 -1.14
N ILE A 202 14.74 1.93 -0.50
CA ILE A 202 14.18 0.67 -0.96
C ILE A 202 13.41 0.04 0.20
N ARG A 203 12.09 -0.17 0.08
CA ARG A 203 11.37 -0.93 1.09
C ARG A 203 11.63 -2.42 0.88
N VAL A 204 12.22 -3.07 1.86
CA VAL A 204 12.62 -4.47 1.79
C VAL A 204 11.71 -5.41 2.57
N ARG A 205 10.89 -4.88 3.51
CA ARG A 205 9.91 -5.65 4.28
C ARG A 205 8.65 -4.82 4.57
N TYR A 206 7.51 -5.51 4.65
CA TYR A 206 6.23 -4.98 5.08
C TYR A 206 5.52 -6.03 5.94
N GLY A 207 5.44 -5.79 7.26
CA GLY A 207 5.01 -6.80 8.22
C GLY A 207 5.82 -8.09 8.08
N PRO A 208 5.16 -9.24 7.93
CA PRO A 208 5.84 -10.53 7.79
C PRO A 208 6.42 -10.77 6.37
N ILE A 209 6.12 -9.92 5.39
CA ILE A 209 6.54 -10.14 4.00
C ILE A 209 7.85 -9.43 3.72
N THR A 210 8.84 -10.17 3.28
CA THR A 210 10.13 -9.66 2.79
C THR A 210 10.20 -9.67 1.28
N LEU A 211 10.95 -8.74 0.69
CA LEU A 211 11.20 -8.69 -0.75
C LEU A 211 12.30 -9.73 -1.11
N PRO A 212 11.96 -10.78 -1.85
CA PRO A 212 12.96 -11.75 -2.30
C PRO A 212 13.96 -11.10 -3.29
N ARG A 213 15.21 -11.54 -3.27
CA ARG A 213 16.26 -11.02 -4.17
C ARG A 213 15.99 -11.35 -5.63
N GLU A 214 15.28 -12.44 -5.87
CA GLU A 214 14.94 -12.98 -7.18
C GLU A 214 13.89 -12.12 -7.89
N VAL A 215 13.04 -11.42 -7.14
CA VAL A 215 12.01 -10.54 -7.70
C VAL A 215 12.67 -9.24 -8.17
N ARG A 216 12.88 -9.13 -9.46
CA ARG A 216 13.50 -7.94 -10.09
C ARG A 216 12.55 -6.73 -10.06
N PRO A 217 13.07 -5.50 -10.10
CA PRO A 217 12.24 -4.31 -10.26
C PRO A 217 11.29 -4.41 -11.46
N GLY A 218 10.01 -4.05 -11.25
CA GLY A 218 8.95 -4.15 -12.24
C GLY A 218 8.30 -5.55 -12.35
N HIS A 219 8.72 -6.51 -11.53
CA HIS A 219 8.13 -7.85 -11.48
C HIS A 219 7.30 -8.05 -10.20
N TYR A 220 6.46 -9.05 -10.23
CA TYR A 220 5.59 -9.42 -9.11
C TYR A 220 5.50 -10.94 -8.95
N GLU A 221 5.12 -11.35 -7.75
CA GLU A 221 4.78 -12.73 -7.42
C GLU A 221 3.50 -12.76 -6.59
N LEU A 222 2.73 -13.83 -6.73
CA LEU A 222 1.61 -14.11 -5.82
C LEU A 222 2.16 -14.64 -4.51
N LEU A 223 1.62 -14.17 -3.38
CA LEU A 223 1.96 -14.75 -2.09
C LEU A 223 1.47 -16.21 -2.03
N THR A 224 2.27 -17.04 -1.39
CA THR A 224 1.87 -18.41 -1.01
C THR A 224 0.76 -18.38 0.04
N ALA A 225 0.04 -19.48 0.21
CA ALA A 225 -1.01 -19.59 1.24
C ALA A 225 -0.47 -19.26 2.64
N ALA A 226 0.68 -19.82 3.01
CA ALA A 226 1.29 -19.54 4.33
C ALA A 226 1.67 -18.08 4.52
N ALA A 227 2.21 -17.40 3.50
CA ALA A 227 2.54 -15.99 3.56
C ALA A 227 1.27 -15.12 3.64
N LEU A 228 0.19 -15.54 2.96
CA LEU A 228 -1.11 -14.88 3.00
C LEU A 228 -1.72 -14.99 4.40
N GLU A 229 -1.73 -16.18 5.00
CA GLU A 229 -2.18 -16.40 6.39
C GLU A 229 -1.42 -15.53 7.38
N GLY A 230 -0.09 -15.50 7.29
CA GLY A 230 0.76 -14.64 8.12
C GLY A 230 0.43 -13.15 7.97
N LEU A 231 0.09 -12.71 6.74
CA LEU A 231 -0.30 -11.33 6.49
C LEU A 231 -1.68 -10.99 7.08
N TYR A 232 -2.66 -11.92 7.00
CA TYR A 232 -3.96 -11.77 7.66
C TYR A 232 -3.82 -11.72 9.18
N ALA A 233 -3.03 -12.62 9.76
CA ALA A 233 -2.74 -12.62 11.19
C ALA A 233 -2.12 -11.29 11.66
N ALA A 234 -1.14 -10.76 10.92
CA ALA A 234 -0.54 -9.47 11.20
C ALA A 234 -1.55 -8.30 11.10
N ALA A 235 -2.58 -8.43 10.26
CA ALA A 235 -3.66 -7.47 10.13
C ALA A 235 -4.76 -7.63 11.21
N GLY A 236 -4.66 -8.62 12.10
CA GLY A 236 -5.71 -8.96 13.06
C GLY A 236 -6.99 -9.51 12.41
N LEU A 237 -6.87 -10.13 11.24
CA LEU A 237 -7.98 -10.68 10.45
C LEU A 237 -7.81 -12.19 10.24
N ALA A 238 -8.92 -12.86 9.91
CA ALA A 238 -8.90 -14.20 9.33
C ALA A 238 -9.19 -14.11 7.82
N PRO A 239 -8.57 -14.95 6.98
CA PRO A 239 -8.97 -15.06 5.57
C PRO A 239 -10.47 -15.48 5.50
N GLU A 240 -11.25 -14.82 4.62
CA GLU A 240 -12.59 -15.36 4.31
C GLU A 240 -12.40 -16.63 3.48
N ASP A 241 -12.95 -17.75 3.97
CA ASP A 241 -13.00 -18.99 3.19
C ASP A 241 -13.79 -18.76 1.90
N PRO A 242 -13.30 -19.23 0.76
CA PRO A 242 -14.08 -19.21 -0.47
C PRO A 242 -15.25 -20.20 -0.31
N GLU A 243 -16.49 -19.67 -0.21
CA GLU A 243 -17.71 -20.49 -0.30
C GLU A 243 -17.90 -21.10 -1.70
#